data_c978c42fe5fb34f098144a6668111a3e
#
_entry.id   c978c42fe5fb34f098144a6668111a3e
#
_cell.length_a   1.000
_cell.length_b   1.000
_cell.length_c   1.000
_cell.angle_alpha   90.00
_cell.angle_beta   90.00
_cell.angle_gamma   90.00
#
_symmetry.space_group_name_H-M   'P 1'
#
loop_
_entity.id
_entity.type
_entity.pdbx_description
1 polymer ?
#
loop_
_entity_poly.entity_id
_entity_poly.type
_entity_poly.pdbx_seq_one_letter_code
_entity_poly.pdbx_strand_id
1 'polypeptide(L)'
;MDKREMLDRLAANGDERLLLGRVWDKYEQCRRRNLPEGTGFLSPAEQAAAQRLLNALSVTEGYAFWGGYDGAQRRQLWFLPEWQEAPEEDAVRVVRASFYEEDALTHRDLLGSLMALGLTRETLGDILVFPRWADVLATAPAAELLLSDWTDAGRVRLHTAPLPLAQLTPPQEKTKEIRDTVSSLRLDSVLAVGFSLSRGKAAEAVTSGQVQVNWTDCQKPDRPVAQGDTLTLRGLGKCVLEEVGHQTKKGRVFVTLKRYL
;
A
#
# COMPACT_ATOMS: atom_id res chain seq x y z
N MET A 1 7.36 13.44 -25.90
CA MET A 1 7.69 14.16 -24.64
C MET A 1 8.94 13.49 -24.08
N ASP A 2 9.94 14.27 -23.71
CA ASP A 2 11.19 13.75 -23.14
C ASP A 2 10.92 13.14 -21.74
N LYS A 3 11.68 12.09 -21.38
CA LYS A 3 11.60 11.40 -20.09
C LYS A 3 11.70 12.39 -18.92
N ARG A 4 12.66 13.31 -18.99
CA ARG A 4 12.90 14.31 -17.94
C ARG A 4 11.67 15.21 -17.74
N GLU A 5 11.12 15.73 -18.81
CA GLU A 5 9.95 16.61 -18.79
C GLU A 5 8.71 15.91 -18.23
N MET A 6 8.51 14.61 -18.57
CA MET A 6 7.39 13.83 -18.03
C MET A 6 7.56 13.59 -16.52
N LEU A 7 8.76 13.23 -16.07
CA LEU A 7 9.03 13.02 -14.65
C LEU A 7 8.85 14.31 -13.84
N ASP A 8 9.34 15.45 -14.35
CA ASP A 8 9.19 16.75 -13.68
C ASP A 8 7.72 17.19 -13.57
N ARG A 9 6.87 16.78 -14.52
CA ARG A 9 5.43 17.07 -14.51
C ARG A 9 4.64 16.16 -13.55
N LEU A 10 5.02 14.89 -13.42
CA LEU A 10 4.26 13.90 -12.68
C LEU A 10 4.64 13.86 -11.20
N ALA A 11 5.89 14.13 -10.86
CA ALA A 11 6.39 14.01 -9.51
C ALA A 11 5.96 15.19 -8.62
N ALA A 12 5.51 14.88 -7.41
CA ALA A 12 5.16 15.89 -6.42
C ALA A 12 6.39 16.49 -5.70
N ASN A 13 7.50 15.74 -5.67
CA ASN A 13 8.76 16.13 -5.01
C ASN A 13 9.95 15.37 -5.60
N GLY A 14 11.17 15.66 -5.10
CA GLY A 14 12.40 15.04 -5.57
C GLY A 14 12.48 13.53 -5.37
N ASP A 15 12.00 13.03 -4.24
CA ASP A 15 12.02 11.60 -3.91
C ASP A 15 11.08 10.83 -4.84
N GLU A 16 9.88 11.34 -5.06
CA GLU A 16 8.93 10.76 -6.02
C GLU A 16 9.49 10.79 -7.45
N ARG A 17 10.19 11.86 -7.83
CA ARG A 17 10.85 11.94 -9.12
C ARG A 17 11.92 10.84 -9.32
N LEU A 18 12.72 10.57 -8.30
CA LEU A 18 13.71 9.50 -8.32
C LEU A 18 13.05 8.12 -8.41
N LEU A 19 11.97 7.91 -7.64
CA LEU A 19 11.17 6.69 -7.72
C LEU A 19 10.63 6.47 -9.13
N LEU A 20 9.94 7.45 -9.70
CA LEU A 20 9.37 7.36 -11.03
C LEU A 20 10.43 7.14 -12.11
N GLY A 21 11.61 7.73 -11.93
CA GLY A 21 12.78 7.48 -12.78
C GLY A 21 13.20 6.02 -12.79
N ARG A 22 13.33 5.40 -11.58
CA ARG A 22 13.66 3.97 -11.43
C ARG A 22 12.57 3.08 -12.03
N VAL A 23 11.30 3.39 -11.81
CA VAL A 23 10.16 2.65 -12.39
C VAL A 23 10.24 2.66 -13.91
N TRP A 24 10.49 3.82 -14.50
CA TRP A 24 10.66 3.95 -15.96
C TRP A 24 11.84 3.12 -16.46
N ASP A 25 12.99 3.19 -15.77
CA ASP A 25 14.17 2.42 -16.17
C ASP A 25 13.90 0.90 -16.16
N LYS A 26 13.16 0.40 -15.15
CA LYS A 26 12.74 -0.99 -15.09
C LYS A 26 11.82 -1.38 -16.25
N TYR A 27 10.86 -0.54 -16.59
CA TYR A 27 10.01 -0.73 -17.75
C TYR A 27 10.80 -0.84 -19.05
N GLU A 28 11.74 0.10 -19.29
CA GLU A 28 12.60 0.06 -20.47
C GLU A 28 13.54 -1.14 -20.49
N GLN A 29 14.07 -1.55 -19.32
CA GLN A 29 14.94 -2.71 -19.21
C GLN A 29 14.19 -3.99 -19.56
N CYS A 30 12.98 -4.20 -19.02
CA CYS A 30 12.14 -5.34 -19.37
C CYS A 30 11.89 -5.42 -20.88
N ARG A 31 11.47 -4.32 -21.51
CA ARG A 31 11.21 -4.27 -22.95
C ARG A 31 12.45 -4.53 -23.80
N ARG A 32 13.61 -3.98 -23.39
CA ARG A 32 14.87 -4.13 -24.14
C ARG A 32 15.48 -5.53 -24.02
N ARG A 33 15.40 -6.12 -22.81
CA ARG A 33 16.02 -7.42 -22.53
C ARG A 33 15.10 -8.60 -22.74
N ASN A 34 13.78 -8.34 -22.82
CA ASN A 34 12.73 -9.36 -22.82
C ASN A 34 12.81 -10.30 -21.60
N LEU A 35 13.14 -9.72 -20.44
CA LEU A 35 13.25 -10.41 -19.14
C LEU A 35 12.40 -9.66 -18.11
N PRO A 36 11.84 -10.37 -17.08
CA PRO A 36 11.10 -9.71 -16.02
C PRO A 36 12.00 -8.77 -15.23
N GLU A 37 11.48 -7.59 -14.90
CA GLU A 37 12.18 -6.57 -14.11
C GLU A 37 11.25 -6.03 -13.02
N GLY A 38 11.68 -6.13 -11.77
CA GLY A 38 10.92 -5.69 -10.61
C GLY A 38 11.52 -4.48 -9.91
N THR A 39 10.68 -3.74 -9.21
CA THR A 39 11.11 -2.73 -8.23
C THR A 39 11.34 -3.39 -6.87
N GLY A 40 11.85 -2.62 -5.89
CA GLY A 40 11.63 -2.95 -4.49
C GLY A 40 10.17 -2.79 -4.08
N PHE A 41 9.86 -3.05 -2.80
CA PHE A 41 8.52 -2.85 -2.26
C PHE A 41 8.16 -1.37 -2.20
N LEU A 42 7.06 -1.03 -2.79
CA LEU A 42 6.45 0.29 -2.82
C LEU A 42 5.36 0.41 -1.75
N SER A 43 5.33 1.52 -1.05
CA SER A 43 4.19 1.91 -0.23
C SER A 43 2.95 2.19 -1.10
N PRO A 44 1.74 2.21 -0.54
CA PRO A 44 0.55 2.54 -1.31
C PRO A 44 0.62 3.89 -2.05
N ALA A 45 1.26 4.90 -1.45
CA ALA A 45 1.48 6.20 -2.10
C ALA A 45 2.42 6.09 -3.32
N GLU A 46 3.51 5.33 -3.18
CA GLU A 46 4.47 5.08 -4.27
C GLU A 46 3.85 4.22 -5.37
N GLN A 47 2.99 3.25 -5.04
CA GLN A 47 2.21 2.48 -6.03
C GLN A 47 1.27 3.40 -6.83
N ALA A 48 0.57 4.32 -6.15
CA ALA A 48 -0.28 5.30 -6.82
C ALA A 48 0.52 6.23 -7.74
N ALA A 49 1.72 6.65 -7.33
CA ALA A 49 2.62 7.44 -8.16
C ALA A 49 3.09 6.64 -9.39
N ALA A 50 3.52 5.39 -9.19
CA ALA A 50 3.92 4.50 -10.29
C ALA A 50 2.76 4.27 -11.27
N GLN A 51 1.53 4.07 -10.77
CA GLN A 51 0.34 3.93 -11.62
C GLN A 51 0.07 5.18 -12.47
N ARG A 52 0.28 6.39 -11.91
CA ARG A 52 0.17 7.64 -12.70
C ARG A 52 1.19 7.68 -13.84
N LEU A 53 2.42 7.21 -13.60
CA LEU A 53 3.43 7.10 -14.64
C LEU A 53 3.04 6.10 -15.72
N LEU A 54 2.57 4.89 -15.35
CA LEU A 54 2.10 3.87 -16.29
C LEU A 54 0.98 4.40 -17.18
N ASN A 55 0.01 5.09 -16.59
CA ASN A 55 -1.09 5.72 -17.32
C ASN A 55 -0.57 6.80 -18.31
N ALA A 56 0.40 7.62 -17.89
CA ALA A 56 0.99 8.64 -18.74
C ALA A 56 1.82 8.05 -19.90
N LEU A 57 2.39 6.86 -19.71
CA LEU A 57 3.10 6.09 -20.73
C LEU A 57 2.15 5.22 -21.59
N SER A 58 0.83 5.24 -21.29
CA SER A 58 -0.18 4.37 -21.93
C SER A 58 0.15 2.88 -21.80
N VAL A 59 0.79 2.48 -20.68
CA VAL A 59 1.07 1.09 -20.35
C VAL A 59 -0.15 0.52 -19.63
N THR A 60 -0.89 -0.38 -20.31
CA THR A 60 -2.14 -0.97 -19.79
C THR A 60 -2.00 -2.44 -19.43
N GLU A 61 -0.93 -3.11 -19.87
CA GLU A 61 -0.66 -4.53 -19.69
C GLU A 61 0.84 -4.81 -19.56
N GLY A 62 1.22 -6.06 -19.31
CA GLY A 62 2.62 -6.46 -19.14
C GLY A 62 3.22 -5.96 -17.82
N TYR A 63 2.41 -5.72 -16.79
CA TYR A 63 2.88 -5.41 -15.44
C TYR A 63 1.96 -5.96 -14.36
N ALA A 64 2.52 -6.17 -13.16
CA ALA A 64 1.77 -6.60 -11.99
C ALA A 64 2.29 -5.92 -10.71
N PHE A 65 1.37 -5.54 -9.81
CA PHE A 65 1.72 -5.21 -8.43
C PHE A 65 1.58 -6.46 -7.57
N TRP A 66 2.69 -6.92 -7.00
CA TRP A 66 2.72 -8.15 -6.22
C TRP A 66 3.39 -7.94 -4.85
N GLY A 67 2.74 -8.35 -3.79
CA GLY A 67 3.23 -8.23 -2.42
C GLY A 67 3.27 -9.56 -1.65
N GLY A 68 3.11 -10.70 -2.35
CA GLY A 68 3.14 -12.03 -1.76
C GLY A 68 1.78 -12.61 -1.38
N TYR A 69 0.74 -11.78 -1.23
CA TYR A 69 -0.63 -12.23 -0.93
C TYR A 69 -1.66 -11.18 -1.35
N ASP A 70 -2.93 -11.61 -1.47
CA ASP A 70 -4.03 -10.70 -1.79
C ASP A 70 -4.30 -9.75 -0.62
N GLY A 71 -4.36 -8.45 -0.91
CA GLY A 71 -4.55 -7.40 0.10
C GLY A 71 -3.25 -6.84 0.66
N ALA A 72 -2.07 -7.31 0.21
CA ALA A 72 -0.79 -6.74 0.62
C ALA A 72 -0.76 -5.22 0.42
N GLN A 73 -0.33 -4.49 1.46
CA GLN A 73 -0.24 -3.03 1.43
C GLN A 73 1.04 -2.59 0.69
N ARG A 74 2.14 -3.23 0.97
CA ARG A 74 3.41 -2.98 0.29
C ARG A 74 3.58 -3.99 -0.83
N ARG A 75 3.81 -3.50 -2.07
CA ARG A 75 3.91 -4.35 -3.26
C ARG A 75 5.10 -3.93 -4.10
N GLN A 76 5.72 -4.89 -4.74
CA GLN A 76 6.67 -4.66 -5.83
C GLN A 76 5.87 -4.39 -7.11
N LEU A 77 6.38 -3.54 -7.98
CA LEU A 77 5.88 -3.41 -9.35
C LEU A 77 6.80 -4.21 -10.27
N TRP A 78 6.24 -5.22 -10.92
CA TRP A 78 6.92 -6.08 -11.88
C TRP A 78 6.49 -5.73 -13.27
N PHE A 79 7.44 -5.58 -14.17
CA PHE A 79 7.26 -5.54 -15.61
C PHE A 79 7.54 -6.93 -16.17
N LEU A 80 6.61 -7.44 -16.96
CA LEU A 80 6.61 -8.83 -17.43
C LEU A 80 6.71 -8.84 -18.95
N PRO A 81 7.61 -9.67 -19.53
CA PRO A 81 7.62 -9.91 -20.97
C PRO A 81 6.38 -10.72 -21.38
N GLU A 82 6.05 -10.73 -22.69
CA GLU A 82 4.85 -11.38 -23.21
C GLU A 82 4.74 -12.88 -22.92
N TRP A 83 5.86 -13.55 -22.67
CA TRP A 83 5.91 -14.97 -22.34
C TRP A 83 5.68 -15.29 -20.85
N GLN A 84 5.53 -14.28 -19.98
CA GLN A 84 5.38 -14.46 -18.54
C GLN A 84 4.15 -13.68 -18.02
N GLU A 85 3.21 -14.40 -17.40
CA GLU A 85 1.96 -13.81 -16.92
C GLU A 85 2.03 -13.27 -15.48
N ALA A 86 2.97 -13.78 -14.68
CA ALA A 86 3.10 -13.42 -13.26
C ALA A 86 4.57 -13.29 -12.83
N PRO A 87 4.88 -12.57 -11.75
CA PRO A 87 6.19 -12.58 -11.13
C PRO A 87 6.61 -14.00 -10.73
N GLU A 88 7.91 -14.25 -10.61
CA GLU A 88 8.43 -15.52 -10.12
C GLU A 88 7.96 -15.80 -8.69
N GLU A 89 7.81 -17.09 -8.34
CA GLU A 89 7.33 -17.49 -7.00
C GLU A 89 8.21 -16.96 -5.87
N ASP A 90 9.51 -16.83 -6.09
CA ASP A 90 10.49 -16.35 -5.10
C ASP A 90 10.73 -14.84 -5.14
N ALA A 91 9.97 -14.09 -5.97
CA ALA A 91 10.00 -12.63 -6.00
C ALA A 91 9.75 -12.00 -4.62
N VAL A 92 8.94 -12.67 -3.80
CA VAL A 92 8.67 -12.33 -2.40
C VAL A 92 8.90 -13.56 -1.54
N ARG A 93 9.75 -13.44 -0.54
CA ARG A 93 9.99 -14.47 0.48
C ARG A 93 9.41 -14.06 1.82
N VAL A 94 9.04 -15.06 2.63
CA VAL A 94 8.51 -14.83 3.97
C VAL A 94 9.47 -15.41 5.00
N VAL A 95 9.80 -14.61 5.99
CA VAL A 95 10.55 -15.04 7.17
C VAL A 95 9.62 -14.91 8.39
N ARG A 96 9.37 -16.03 9.05
CA ARG A 96 8.68 -16.08 10.33
C ARG A 96 9.67 -15.88 11.47
N ALA A 97 9.41 -14.92 12.33
CA ALA A 97 10.09 -14.72 13.59
C ALA A 97 9.17 -15.10 14.73
N SER A 98 9.51 -16.15 15.48
CA SER A 98 8.75 -16.61 16.66
C SER A 98 9.36 -16.03 17.93
N PHE A 99 8.50 -15.69 18.89
CA PHE A 99 8.83 -15.14 20.22
C PHE A 99 7.79 -15.58 21.25
N TYR A 100 8.04 -15.34 22.54
CA TYR A 100 7.05 -15.65 23.58
C TYR A 100 5.93 -14.60 23.61
N GLU A 101 4.72 -15.04 23.96
CA GLU A 101 3.54 -14.18 23.98
C GLU A 101 3.66 -13.04 25.00
N GLU A 102 4.38 -13.30 26.11
CA GLU A 102 4.64 -12.31 27.16
C GLU A 102 5.53 -11.14 26.68
N ASP A 103 6.28 -11.33 25.60
CA ASP A 103 7.18 -10.30 25.04
C ASP A 103 6.43 -9.19 24.30
N ALA A 104 5.19 -9.47 23.85
CA ALA A 104 4.23 -8.49 23.28
C ALA A 104 4.83 -7.52 22.25
N LEU A 105 5.63 -8.03 21.30
CA LEU A 105 6.26 -7.21 20.27
C LEU A 105 5.22 -6.54 19.37
N THR A 106 5.45 -5.27 19.11
CA THR A 106 4.62 -4.47 18.19
C THR A 106 5.26 -4.40 16.80
N HIS A 107 4.46 -4.00 15.80
CA HIS A 107 4.96 -3.71 14.46
C HIS A 107 6.13 -2.71 14.48
N ARG A 108 6.09 -1.70 15.39
CA ARG A 108 7.14 -0.69 15.51
C ARG A 108 8.44 -1.28 16.01
N ASP A 109 8.38 -2.18 16.99
CA ASP A 109 9.57 -2.83 17.58
C ASP A 109 10.26 -3.70 16.54
N LEU A 110 9.47 -4.51 15.82
CA LEU A 110 9.97 -5.35 14.74
C LEU A 110 10.58 -4.51 13.60
N LEU A 111 9.87 -3.48 13.14
CA LEU A 111 10.39 -2.60 12.10
C LEU A 111 11.69 -1.91 12.54
N GLY A 112 11.77 -1.47 13.79
CA GLY A 112 12.98 -0.85 14.36
C GLY A 112 14.17 -1.80 14.33
N SER A 113 13.98 -3.08 14.70
CA SER A 113 15.04 -4.10 14.64
C SER A 113 15.49 -4.40 13.22
N LEU A 114 14.55 -4.47 12.26
CA LEU A 114 14.85 -4.68 10.84
C LEU A 114 15.67 -3.51 10.26
N MET A 115 15.34 -2.28 10.61
CA MET A 115 16.12 -1.10 10.20
C MET A 115 17.53 -1.10 10.83
N ALA A 116 17.68 -1.58 12.06
CA ALA A 116 18.98 -1.68 12.73
C ALA A 116 19.93 -2.70 12.05
N LEU A 117 19.40 -3.69 11.32
CA LEU A 117 20.17 -4.59 10.47
C LEU A 117 20.66 -3.94 9.15
N GLY A 118 20.37 -2.67 8.93
CA GLY A 118 20.74 -1.96 7.70
C GLY A 118 19.79 -2.21 6.51
N LEU A 119 18.67 -2.89 6.72
CA LEU A 119 17.65 -3.07 5.69
C LEU A 119 16.96 -1.74 5.37
N THR A 120 16.56 -1.56 4.12
CA THR A 120 15.79 -0.40 3.69
C THR A 120 14.31 -0.74 3.53
N ARG A 121 13.44 0.27 3.55
CA ARG A 121 11.99 0.05 3.38
C ARG A 121 11.63 -0.61 2.05
N GLU A 122 12.41 -0.39 1.02
CA GLU A 122 12.18 -0.97 -0.30
C GLU A 122 12.51 -2.47 -0.39
N THR A 123 13.28 -3.02 0.58
CA THR A 123 13.56 -4.46 0.66
C THR A 123 12.53 -5.23 1.49
N LEU A 124 11.64 -4.50 2.19
CA LEU A 124 10.63 -5.06 3.10
C LEU A 124 9.22 -4.81 2.60
N GLY A 125 8.44 -5.86 2.54
CA GLY A 125 6.99 -5.86 2.34
C GLY A 125 6.23 -5.57 3.63
N ASP A 126 5.09 -6.24 3.79
CA ASP A 126 4.28 -6.15 4.99
C ASP A 126 4.93 -6.94 6.15
N ILE A 127 4.72 -6.46 7.37
CA ILE A 127 5.07 -7.13 8.62
C ILE A 127 3.75 -7.52 9.29
N LEU A 128 3.42 -8.80 9.28
CA LEU A 128 2.19 -9.34 9.84
C LEU A 128 2.45 -9.80 11.27
N VAL A 129 1.89 -9.10 12.26
CA VAL A 129 2.18 -9.34 13.67
C VAL A 129 1.07 -10.14 14.32
N PHE A 130 1.46 -11.20 15.02
CA PHE A 130 0.58 -12.09 15.78
C PHE A 130 1.08 -12.20 17.24
N PRO A 131 0.30 -12.76 18.17
CA PRO A 131 0.69 -12.80 19.58
C PRO A 131 2.02 -13.50 19.87
N ARG A 132 2.44 -14.47 19.05
CA ARG A 132 3.60 -15.34 19.29
C ARG A 132 4.60 -15.38 18.13
N TRP A 133 4.32 -14.72 17.04
CA TRP A 133 5.20 -14.63 15.87
C TRP A 133 4.89 -13.40 15.03
N ALA A 134 5.81 -13.07 14.15
CA ALA A 134 5.58 -12.13 13.05
C ALA A 134 6.07 -12.76 11.75
N ASP A 135 5.31 -12.55 10.68
CA ASP A 135 5.70 -12.92 9.32
C ASP A 135 6.15 -11.67 8.57
N VAL A 136 7.39 -11.64 8.13
CA VAL A 136 7.97 -10.52 7.39
C VAL A 136 8.12 -10.93 5.93
N LEU A 137 7.43 -10.19 5.05
CA LEU A 137 7.62 -10.34 3.62
C LEU A 137 8.82 -9.50 3.18
N ALA A 138 9.70 -10.08 2.37
CA ALA A 138 10.96 -9.44 2.00
C ALA A 138 11.42 -9.87 0.60
N THR A 139 12.34 -9.09 0.01
CA THR A 139 13.09 -9.52 -1.17
C THR A 139 13.99 -10.70 -0.82
N ALA A 140 14.37 -11.52 -1.80
CA ALA A 140 15.21 -12.69 -1.56
C ALA A 140 16.52 -12.37 -0.77
N PRO A 141 17.32 -11.33 -1.13
CA PRO A 141 18.51 -10.99 -0.36
C PRO A 141 18.22 -10.55 1.08
N ALA A 142 17.10 -9.80 1.29
CA ALA A 142 16.72 -9.38 2.63
C ALA A 142 16.25 -10.57 3.47
N ALA A 143 15.52 -11.52 2.89
CA ALA A 143 15.10 -12.74 3.59
C ALA A 143 16.29 -13.60 4.03
N GLU A 144 17.32 -13.71 3.21
CA GLU A 144 18.56 -14.41 3.57
C GLU A 144 19.26 -13.74 4.76
N LEU A 145 19.36 -12.41 4.75
CA LEU A 145 19.90 -11.65 5.89
C LEU A 145 19.07 -11.85 7.16
N LEU A 146 17.72 -11.84 7.04
CA LEU A 146 16.84 -12.06 8.18
C LEU A 146 17.02 -13.47 8.79
N LEU A 147 17.22 -14.48 7.95
CA LEU A 147 17.40 -15.85 8.42
C LEU A 147 18.76 -16.04 9.10
N SER A 148 19.81 -15.30 8.71
CA SER A 148 21.14 -15.40 9.29
C SER A 148 21.33 -14.53 10.54
N ASP A 149 20.84 -13.27 10.50
CA ASP A 149 21.30 -12.23 11.43
C ASP A 149 20.20 -11.64 12.31
N TRP A 150 18.91 -11.86 11.99
CA TRP A 150 17.82 -11.31 12.80
C TRP A 150 17.50 -12.18 14.00
N THR A 151 18.29 -12.03 15.06
CA THR A 151 18.23 -12.84 16.28
C THR A 151 17.46 -12.19 17.43
N ASP A 152 17.15 -10.90 17.32
CA ASP A 152 16.45 -10.17 18.38
C ASP A 152 15.68 -8.95 17.86
N ALA A 153 14.70 -8.52 18.64
CA ALA A 153 13.99 -7.25 18.48
C ALA A 153 14.02 -6.51 19.83
N GLY A 154 14.94 -5.56 19.95
CA GLY A 154 15.23 -4.89 21.20
C GLY A 154 15.82 -5.83 22.25
N ARG A 155 15.03 -6.25 23.26
CA ARG A 155 15.46 -7.19 24.31
C ARG A 155 14.92 -8.59 24.11
N VAL A 156 14.05 -8.80 23.12
CA VAL A 156 13.35 -10.05 22.87
C VAL A 156 14.14 -10.90 21.88
N ARG A 157 14.42 -12.14 22.25
CA ARG A 157 15.02 -13.14 21.37
C ARG A 157 14.01 -13.63 20.34
N LEU A 158 14.47 -13.75 19.11
CA LEU A 158 13.70 -14.26 17.98
C LEU A 158 14.24 -15.59 17.48
N HIS A 159 13.33 -16.45 17.03
CA HIS A 159 13.66 -17.66 16.29
C HIS A 159 13.12 -17.50 14.87
N THR A 160 14.03 -17.31 13.91
CA THR A 160 13.68 -17.09 12.51
C THR A 160 13.68 -18.39 11.72
N ALA A 161 12.69 -18.54 10.83
CA ALA A 161 12.59 -19.66 9.90
C ALA A 161 11.95 -19.19 8.58
N PRO A 162 12.29 -19.80 7.42
CA PRO A 162 11.58 -19.53 6.18
C PRO A 162 10.16 -20.08 6.26
N LEU A 163 9.20 -19.34 5.68
CA LEU A 163 7.82 -19.75 5.56
C LEU A 163 7.43 -19.77 4.09
N PRO A 164 6.94 -20.91 3.53
CA PRO A 164 6.37 -20.93 2.19
C PRO A 164 5.18 -19.96 2.06
N LEU A 165 5.09 -19.20 0.98
CA LEU A 165 3.98 -18.26 0.73
C LEU A 165 2.60 -18.93 0.86
N ALA A 166 2.46 -20.17 0.41
CA ALA A 166 1.23 -20.95 0.52
C ALA A 166 0.78 -21.21 1.98
N GLN A 167 1.67 -21.09 2.96
CA GLN A 167 1.38 -21.25 4.39
C GLN A 167 1.19 -19.90 5.11
N LEU A 168 1.34 -18.78 4.38
CA LEU A 168 1.08 -17.46 4.94
C LEU A 168 -0.41 -17.32 5.23
N THR A 169 -0.73 -16.92 6.44
CA THR A 169 -2.10 -16.61 6.85
C THR A 169 -2.18 -15.12 7.16
N PRO A 170 -2.59 -14.29 6.19
CA PRO A 170 -2.72 -12.86 6.44
C PRO A 170 -3.75 -12.61 7.56
N PRO A 171 -3.53 -11.60 8.42
CA PRO A 171 -4.51 -11.23 9.42
C PRO A 171 -5.82 -10.85 8.73
N GLN A 172 -6.93 -11.35 9.28
CA GLN A 172 -8.24 -10.95 8.78
C GLN A 172 -8.43 -9.45 9.07
N GLU A 173 -8.59 -8.67 8.02
CA GLU A 173 -8.90 -7.25 8.16
C GLU A 173 -10.27 -7.11 8.85
N LYS A 174 -10.27 -6.49 10.01
CA LYS A 174 -11.54 -6.10 10.66
C LYS A 174 -12.12 -4.94 9.88
N THR A 175 -13.18 -5.20 9.14
CA THR A 175 -13.85 -4.18 8.34
C THR A 175 -15.30 -4.03 8.78
N LYS A 176 -15.85 -2.83 8.56
CA LYS A 176 -17.26 -2.53 8.75
C LYS A 176 -17.81 -1.94 7.46
N GLU A 177 -18.82 -2.59 6.91
CA GLU A 177 -19.58 -2.02 5.81
C GLU A 177 -20.53 -0.93 6.34
N ILE A 178 -20.57 0.21 5.67
CA ILE A 178 -21.40 1.36 6.00
C ILE A 178 -22.20 1.71 4.74
N ARG A 179 -23.51 1.59 4.83
CA ARG A 179 -24.44 2.00 3.76
C ARG A 179 -25.22 3.23 4.21
N ASP A 180 -25.14 4.29 3.43
CA ASP A 180 -25.84 5.55 3.72
C ASP A 180 -26.09 6.34 2.42
N THR A 181 -26.62 7.53 2.54
CA THR A 181 -26.81 8.45 1.42
C THR A 181 -26.10 9.76 1.66
N VAL A 182 -25.47 10.31 0.63
CA VAL A 182 -24.82 11.62 0.65
C VAL A 182 -25.56 12.61 -0.26
N SER A 183 -25.49 13.90 0.05
CA SER A 183 -26.07 14.94 -0.82
C SER A 183 -25.28 15.12 -2.12
N SER A 184 -24.00 14.78 -2.10
CA SER A 184 -23.08 14.82 -3.25
C SER A 184 -21.84 13.98 -2.94
N LEU A 185 -21.14 13.53 -3.99
CA LEU A 185 -19.87 12.79 -3.89
C LEU A 185 -18.69 13.73 -3.60
N ARG A 186 -18.84 14.62 -2.63
CA ARG A 186 -17.78 15.51 -2.14
C ARG A 186 -17.05 14.80 -1.01
N LEU A 187 -15.75 15.07 -0.90
CA LEU A 187 -14.88 14.48 0.12
C LEU A 187 -15.43 14.69 1.53
N ASP A 188 -15.84 15.93 1.89
CA ASP A 188 -16.42 16.25 3.20
C ASP A 188 -17.66 15.41 3.55
N SER A 189 -18.49 15.16 2.54
CA SER A 189 -19.75 14.43 2.71
C SER A 189 -19.54 12.93 2.85
N VAL A 190 -18.67 12.34 2.02
CA VAL A 190 -18.37 10.91 2.04
C VAL A 190 -17.53 10.56 3.27
N LEU A 191 -16.55 11.42 3.63
CA LEU A 191 -15.72 11.26 4.83
C LEU A 191 -16.57 11.27 6.11
N ALA A 192 -17.56 12.18 6.18
CA ALA A 192 -18.48 12.26 7.33
C ALA A 192 -19.21 10.94 7.56
N VAL A 193 -19.71 10.31 6.50
CA VAL A 193 -20.36 8.99 6.57
C VAL A 193 -19.37 7.90 6.94
N GLY A 194 -18.22 7.81 6.25
CA GLY A 194 -17.24 6.74 6.44
C GLY A 194 -16.64 6.71 7.85
N PHE A 195 -16.48 7.86 8.49
CA PHE A 195 -15.89 7.97 9.82
C PHE A 195 -16.89 8.35 10.93
N SER A 196 -18.19 8.38 10.61
CA SER A 196 -19.26 8.73 11.55
C SER A 196 -19.04 10.11 12.20
N LEU A 197 -18.65 11.10 11.40
CA LEU A 197 -18.40 12.47 11.81
C LEU A 197 -19.54 13.39 11.37
N SER A 198 -19.67 14.55 12.03
CA SER A 198 -20.45 15.65 11.44
C SER A 198 -19.74 16.18 10.18
N ARG A 199 -20.51 16.70 9.22
CA ARG A 199 -19.92 17.27 7.99
C ARG A 199 -18.96 18.42 8.29
N GLY A 200 -19.22 19.22 9.33
CA GLY A 200 -18.33 20.29 9.76
C GLY A 200 -16.98 19.76 10.24
N LYS A 201 -16.98 18.71 11.09
CA LYS A 201 -15.75 18.04 11.55
C LYS A 201 -14.99 17.38 10.40
N ALA A 202 -15.68 16.78 9.45
CA ALA A 202 -15.05 16.20 8.27
C ALA A 202 -14.38 17.28 7.39
N ALA A 203 -15.05 18.41 7.16
CA ALA A 203 -14.49 19.54 6.42
C ALA A 203 -13.28 20.15 7.14
N GLU A 204 -13.32 20.30 8.47
CA GLU A 204 -12.21 20.76 9.29
C GLU A 204 -11.01 19.83 9.20
N ALA A 205 -11.22 18.50 9.29
CA ALA A 205 -10.16 17.50 9.15
C ALA A 205 -9.49 17.57 7.76
N VAL A 206 -10.27 17.82 6.71
CA VAL A 206 -9.73 18.01 5.35
C VAL A 206 -8.88 19.29 5.28
N THR A 207 -9.40 20.42 5.72
CA THR A 207 -8.69 21.71 5.64
C THR A 207 -7.44 21.76 6.50
N SER A 208 -7.42 21.02 7.61
CA SER A 208 -6.24 20.90 8.49
C SER A 208 -5.19 19.88 8.00
N GLY A 209 -5.37 19.28 6.79
CA GLY A 209 -4.37 18.39 6.20
C GLY A 209 -4.29 17.02 6.88
N GLN A 210 -5.36 16.58 7.55
CA GLN A 210 -5.42 15.25 8.18
C GLN A 210 -5.95 14.16 7.25
N VAL A 211 -6.35 14.51 6.03
CA VAL A 211 -7.04 13.61 5.10
C VAL A 211 -6.20 13.38 3.84
N GLN A 212 -6.12 12.11 3.45
CA GLN A 212 -5.59 11.71 2.15
C GLN A 212 -6.69 11.06 1.31
N VAL A 213 -6.64 11.30 0.01
CA VAL A 213 -7.43 10.60 -1.00
C VAL A 213 -6.46 9.85 -1.91
N ASN A 214 -6.58 8.54 -1.96
CA ASN A 214 -5.64 7.67 -2.68
C ASN A 214 -4.17 7.99 -2.31
N TRP A 215 -3.91 8.06 -0.98
CA TRP A 215 -2.60 8.34 -0.36
C TRP A 215 -1.97 9.70 -0.74
N THR A 216 -2.75 10.59 -1.36
CA THR A 216 -2.31 11.96 -1.66
C THR A 216 -3.03 12.93 -0.71
N ASP A 217 -2.27 13.81 -0.06
CA ASP A 217 -2.83 14.82 0.85
C ASP A 217 -3.86 15.68 0.13
N CYS A 218 -4.99 15.91 0.79
CA CYS A 218 -6.06 16.71 0.24
C CYS A 218 -6.58 17.70 1.29
N GLN A 219 -6.57 18.98 0.94
CA GLN A 219 -7.07 20.09 1.78
C GLN A 219 -8.33 20.76 1.21
N LYS A 220 -8.94 20.15 0.17
CA LYS A 220 -10.16 20.68 -0.48
C LYS A 220 -11.36 19.85 -0.09
N PRO A 221 -12.24 20.32 0.86
CA PRO A 221 -13.41 19.56 1.30
C PRO A 221 -14.42 19.25 0.19
N ASP A 222 -14.45 20.08 -0.85
CA ASP A 222 -15.34 19.95 -1.99
C ASP A 222 -14.77 19.11 -3.14
N ARG A 223 -13.56 18.54 -2.98
CA ARG A 223 -12.99 17.62 -3.97
C ARG A 223 -13.98 16.50 -4.28
N PRO A 224 -14.28 16.23 -5.55
CA PRO A 224 -15.06 15.06 -5.95
C PRO A 224 -14.32 13.77 -5.59
N VAL A 225 -15.05 12.77 -5.12
CA VAL A 225 -14.57 11.40 -4.91
C VAL A 225 -15.37 10.42 -5.75
N ALA A 226 -14.73 9.34 -6.16
CA ALA A 226 -15.30 8.33 -7.05
C ALA A 226 -15.29 6.94 -6.39
N GLN A 227 -16.05 6.03 -6.97
CA GLN A 227 -16.01 4.61 -6.59
C GLN A 227 -14.59 4.07 -6.74
N GLY A 228 -14.13 3.31 -5.75
CA GLY A 228 -12.78 2.80 -5.64
C GLY A 228 -11.82 3.72 -4.87
N ASP A 229 -12.19 4.98 -4.61
CA ASP A 229 -11.33 5.89 -3.85
C ASP A 229 -11.14 5.42 -2.40
N THR A 230 -9.88 5.43 -1.97
CA THR A 230 -9.47 5.20 -0.59
C THR A 230 -9.32 6.54 0.13
N LEU A 231 -10.07 6.73 1.20
CA LEU A 231 -10.03 7.90 2.06
C LEU A 231 -9.34 7.53 3.37
N THR A 232 -8.26 8.22 3.70
CA THR A 232 -7.54 8.01 4.98
C THR A 232 -7.70 9.25 5.85
N LEU A 233 -8.05 9.03 7.11
CA LEU A 233 -8.12 10.09 8.12
C LEU A 233 -7.15 9.77 9.24
N ARG A 234 -6.19 10.66 9.48
CA ARG A 234 -5.16 10.49 10.50
C ARG A 234 -5.79 10.23 11.88
N GLY A 235 -5.37 9.15 12.54
CA GLY A 235 -5.89 8.73 13.84
C GLY A 235 -7.19 7.93 13.81
N LEU A 236 -7.89 7.85 12.68
CA LEU A 236 -9.15 7.10 12.53
C LEU A 236 -9.07 5.98 11.47
N GLY A 237 -7.94 5.83 10.77
CA GLY A 237 -7.72 4.77 9.79
C GLY A 237 -8.19 5.12 8.38
N LYS A 238 -8.60 4.11 7.62
CA LYS A 238 -9.00 4.25 6.21
C LYS A 238 -10.42 3.74 5.95
N CYS A 239 -11.08 4.27 4.93
CA CYS A 239 -12.27 3.70 4.32
C CYS A 239 -12.19 3.75 2.80
N VAL A 240 -12.83 2.80 2.14
CA VAL A 240 -12.93 2.72 0.68
C VAL A 240 -14.37 2.98 0.27
N LEU A 241 -14.58 3.82 -0.74
CA LEU A 241 -15.89 4.01 -1.38
C LEU A 241 -16.10 2.86 -2.36
N GLU A 242 -16.69 1.75 -1.87
CA GLU A 242 -16.84 0.51 -2.66
C GLU A 242 -17.86 0.64 -3.76
N GLU A 243 -18.97 1.33 -3.49
CA GLU A 243 -20.05 1.46 -4.44
C GLU A 243 -20.68 2.85 -4.40
N VAL A 244 -21.00 3.37 -5.58
CA VAL A 244 -21.83 4.56 -5.80
C VAL A 244 -23.11 4.10 -6.48
N GLY A 245 -24.20 4.07 -5.70
CA GLY A 245 -25.49 3.59 -6.16
C GLY A 245 -26.35 4.70 -6.82
N HIS A 246 -27.61 4.39 -6.99
CA HIS A 246 -28.59 5.30 -7.61
C HIS A 246 -28.94 6.50 -6.71
N GLN A 247 -29.55 7.51 -7.30
CA GLN A 247 -30.09 8.64 -6.55
C GLN A 247 -31.45 8.31 -5.94
N THR A 248 -31.67 8.78 -4.73
CA THR A 248 -32.97 8.77 -4.07
C THR A 248 -33.94 9.76 -4.74
N LYS A 249 -35.25 9.61 -4.48
CA LYS A 249 -36.27 10.59 -4.92
C LYS A 249 -35.99 12.03 -4.45
N LYS A 250 -35.18 12.21 -3.40
CA LYS A 250 -34.76 13.51 -2.85
C LYS A 250 -33.39 13.97 -3.38
N GLY A 251 -32.86 13.34 -4.43
CA GLY A 251 -31.60 13.72 -5.07
C GLY A 251 -30.32 13.33 -4.30
N ARG A 252 -30.44 12.54 -3.23
CA ARG A 252 -29.25 12.02 -2.51
C ARG A 252 -28.72 10.77 -3.21
N VAL A 253 -27.41 10.55 -3.17
CA VAL A 253 -26.70 9.41 -3.76
C VAL A 253 -26.47 8.34 -2.71
N PHE A 254 -26.87 7.10 -2.98
CA PHE A 254 -26.49 5.96 -2.15
C PHE A 254 -25.00 5.67 -2.27
N VAL A 255 -24.35 5.38 -1.13
CA VAL A 255 -22.94 4.99 -1.07
C VAL A 255 -22.77 3.81 -0.15
N THR A 256 -21.91 2.87 -0.56
CA THR A 256 -21.42 1.78 0.28
C THR A 256 -19.93 2.03 0.54
N LEU A 257 -19.57 2.09 1.81
CA LEU A 257 -18.22 2.33 2.27
C LEU A 257 -17.72 1.14 3.10
N LYS A 258 -16.50 0.69 2.84
CA LYS A 258 -15.80 -0.31 3.67
C LYS A 258 -14.80 0.41 4.57
N ARG A 259 -15.09 0.47 5.85
CA ARG A 259 -14.19 1.05 6.85
C ARG A 259 -13.32 -0.04 7.47
N TYR A 260 -12.02 0.22 7.53
CA TYR A 260 -11.04 -0.62 8.21
C TYR A 260 -10.92 -0.17 9.68
N LEU A 261 -10.97 -1.14 10.63
CA LEU A 261 -11.03 -0.89 12.08
C LEU A 261 -9.69 -1.21 12.76
#